data_ed3cc06134dee2516a31ebf8d89a8292
#
_entry.id   ed3cc06134dee2516a31ebf8d89a8292
#
_cell.length_a   1.000
_cell.length_b   1.000
_cell.length_c   1.000
_cell.angle_alpha   90.00
_cell.angle_beta   90.00
_cell.angle_gamma   90.00
#
_symmetry.space_group_name_H-M   'P 1'
#
loop_
_entity.id
_entity.type
_entity.pdbx_description
1 polymer ?
#
loop_
_entity_poly.entity_id
_entity_poly.type
_entity_poly.pdbx_seq_one_letter_code
_entity_poly.pdbx_strand_id
1 'polypeptide(L)'
;MTAKERIQAALNHQSSDVIPVDFGATSVTGIHCKVVAALREHYGLEKHPVRVIEPFQMLGEIEPDLQEAIGVDCLPVFGPRNMFEIDETQLHLQRTPWGQDVMIASDIDFTPDKEGNVYIYAKGDRNYPPSAKMPSNCYFIDATVRQEFVDDDTLKVEDNLEEYGLLSDKDLQYYV
;
A
#
# COMPACT_ATOMS: atom_id res chain seq x y z
N MET A 1 -17.78 -19.74 14.85
CA MET A 1 -16.53 -20.15 14.17
C MET A 1 -15.47 -19.10 14.43
N THR A 2 -14.19 -19.48 14.49
CA THR A 2 -13.06 -18.53 14.48
C THR A 2 -12.87 -17.93 13.08
N ALA A 3 -12.14 -16.81 12.96
CA ALA A 3 -11.78 -16.21 11.67
C ALA A 3 -11.15 -17.24 10.72
N LYS A 4 -10.19 -18.04 11.22
CA LYS A 4 -9.56 -19.12 10.45
C LYS A 4 -10.56 -20.16 9.95
N GLU A 5 -11.49 -20.61 10.79
CA GLU A 5 -12.51 -21.57 10.40
C GLU A 5 -13.48 -21.01 9.36
N ARG A 6 -13.85 -19.72 9.47
CA ARG A 6 -14.69 -19.04 8.46
C ARG A 6 -14.00 -18.99 7.10
N ILE A 7 -12.74 -18.57 7.07
CA ILE A 7 -11.95 -18.54 5.84
C ILE A 7 -11.78 -19.93 5.24
N GLN A 8 -11.45 -20.93 6.07
CA GLN A 8 -11.33 -22.31 5.60
C GLN A 8 -12.66 -22.85 5.03
N ALA A 9 -13.79 -22.55 5.67
CA ALA A 9 -15.11 -22.93 5.15
C ALA A 9 -15.36 -22.28 3.78
N ALA A 10 -15.11 -20.99 3.63
CA ALA A 10 -15.28 -20.27 2.37
C ALA A 10 -14.41 -20.86 1.24
N LEU A 11 -13.13 -21.13 1.52
CA LEU A 11 -12.21 -21.75 0.56
C LEU A 11 -12.63 -23.18 0.15
N ASN A 12 -13.33 -23.88 1.01
CA ASN A 12 -13.88 -25.23 0.75
C ASN A 12 -15.33 -25.20 0.24
N HIS A 13 -15.85 -24.03 -0.14
CA HIS A 13 -17.24 -23.85 -0.61
C HIS A 13 -18.29 -24.34 0.41
N GLN A 14 -18.00 -24.18 1.70
CA GLN A 14 -18.89 -24.53 2.80
C GLN A 14 -19.50 -23.29 3.44
N SER A 15 -20.67 -23.42 4.03
CA SER A 15 -21.32 -22.33 4.77
C SER A 15 -20.58 -22.04 6.07
N SER A 16 -20.43 -20.77 6.40
CA SER A 16 -19.94 -20.27 7.69
C SER A 16 -21.06 -19.65 8.51
N ASP A 17 -20.80 -19.38 9.79
CA ASP A 17 -21.74 -18.72 10.70
C ASP A 17 -22.06 -17.28 10.29
N VAL A 18 -21.06 -16.55 9.78
CA VAL A 18 -21.17 -15.23 9.14
C VAL A 18 -20.28 -15.19 7.90
N ILE A 19 -20.55 -14.26 6.98
CA ILE A 19 -19.71 -14.07 5.80
C ILE A 19 -18.32 -13.63 6.27
N PRO A 20 -17.24 -14.32 5.87
CA PRO A 20 -15.88 -13.89 6.20
C PRO A 20 -15.53 -12.57 5.52
N VAL A 21 -14.83 -11.72 6.24
CA VAL A 21 -14.46 -10.38 5.80
C VAL A 21 -12.96 -10.28 5.61
N ASP A 22 -12.54 -10.01 4.38
CA ASP A 22 -11.20 -9.52 4.07
C ASP A 22 -11.27 -8.00 3.79
N PHE A 23 -10.66 -7.21 4.67
CA PHE A 23 -10.62 -5.77 4.57
C PHE A 23 -9.26 -5.27 5.02
N GLY A 24 -8.41 -4.95 4.05
CA GLY A 24 -7.05 -4.46 4.28
C GLY A 24 -5.96 -5.52 4.36
N ALA A 25 -6.25 -6.82 4.11
CA ALA A 25 -5.19 -7.84 4.09
C ALA A 25 -4.31 -7.77 2.84
N THR A 26 -4.78 -7.15 1.78
CA THR A 26 -4.03 -6.94 0.53
C THR A 26 -4.29 -5.55 -0.04
N SER A 27 -3.52 -5.13 -1.03
CA SER A 27 -3.78 -3.88 -1.77
C SER A 27 -5.12 -3.90 -2.52
N VAL A 28 -5.63 -5.10 -2.87
CA VAL A 28 -6.92 -5.24 -3.56
C VAL A 28 -8.10 -5.00 -2.62
N THR A 29 -7.95 -5.34 -1.35
CA THR A 29 -9.00 -5.21 -0.32
C THR A 29 -8.77 -4.02 0.61
N GLY A 30 -7.75 -3.22 0.32
CA GLY A 30 -7.40 -2.01 1.08
C GLY A 30 -8.32 -0.82 0.79
N ILE A 31 -8.23 0.20 1.65
CA ILE A 31 -8.92 1.47 1.47
C ILE A 31 -7.97 2.65 1.68
N HIS A 32 -8.32 3.77 1.08
CA HIS A 32 -7.57 5.01 1.18
C HIS A 32 -7.39 5.48 2.64
N CYS A 33 -6.20 5.96 2.99
CA CYS A 33 -5.83 6.39 4.35
C CYS A 33 -6.78 7.44 4.95
N LYS A 34 -7.40 8.29 4.11
CA LYS A 34 -8.42 9.24 4.54
C LYS A 34 -9.69 8.55 5.05
N VAL A 35 -10.08 7.43 4.43
CA VAL A 35 -11.24 6.65 4.88
C VAL A 35 -10.90 5.86 6.15
N VAL A 36 -9.68 5.33 6.26
CA VAL A 36 -9.21 4.70 7.52
C VAL A 36 -9.32 5.69 8.68
N ALA A 37 -8.82 6.91 8.52
CA ALA A 37 -8.95 7.94 9.55
C ALA A 37 -10.41 8.25 9.93
N ALA A 38 -11.29 8.32 8.92
CA ALA A 38 -12.72 8.55 9.16
C ALA A 38 -13.43 7.38 9.86
N LEU A 39 -13.03 6.13 9.56
CA LEU A 39 -13.53 4.95 10.26
C LEU A 39 -13.06 4.91 11.72
N ARG A 40 -11.80 5.22 12.00
CA ARG A 40 -11.30 5.35 13.38
C ARG A 40 -12.14 6.37 14.17
N GLU A 41 -12.45 7.50 13.58
CA GLU A 41 -13.33 8.50 14.19
C GLU A 41 -14.75 7.96 14.40
N HIS A 42 -15.33 7.29 13.41
CA HIS A 42 -16.68 6.72 13.45
C HIS A 42 -16.84 5.70 14.59
N TYR A 43 -15.84 4.83 14.76
CA TYR A 43 -15.82 3.81 15.82
C TYR A 43 -15.34 4.32 17.17
N GLY A 44 -14.99 5.62 17.28
CA GLY A 44 -14.50 6.22 18.53
C GLY A 44 -13.12 5.71 18.97
N LEU A 45 -12.30 5.25 18.03
CA LEU A 45 -10.95 4.80 18.27
C LEU A 45 -9.98 5.97 18.39
N GLU A 46 -8.79 5.71 18.93
CA GLU A 46 -7.74 6.72 19.06
C GLU A 46 -7.37 7.31 17.69
N LYS A 47 -7.28 8.64 17.63
CA LYS A 47 -6.89 9.38 16.43
C LYS A 47 -5.39 9.59 16.41
N HIS A 48 -4.75 9.12 15.38
CA HIS A 48 -3.33 9.31 15.10
C HIS A 48 -3.08 9.30 13.58
N PRO A 49 -1.88 9.71 13.12
CA PRO A 49 -1.53 9.64 11.71
C PRO A 49 -1.60 8.19 11.19
N VAL A 50 -2.41 7.97 10.17
CA VAL A 50 -2.57 6.64 9.54
C VAL A 50 -1.30 6.28 8.79
N ARG A 51 -0.79 5.05 8.98
CA ARG A 51 0.30 4.53 8.17
C ARG A 51 -0.21 4.23 6.75
N VAL A 52 0.50 4.74 5.74
CA VAL A 52 0.27 4.39 4.34
C VAL A 52 1.10 3.16 4.01
N ILE A 53 0.45 2.09 3.59
CA ILE A 53 1.04 0.77 3.31
C ILE A 53 1.17 0.47 1.82
N GLU A 54 0.45 1.23 0.99
CA GLU A 54 0.50 1.12 -0.46
C GLU A 54 0.39 2.53 -1.04
N PRO A 55 1.47 3.08 -1.62
CA PRO A 55 1.53 4.50 -1.95
C PRO A 55 0.78 4.90 -3.22
N PHE A 56 0.54 4.01 -4.20
CA PHE A 56 -0.19 4.39 -5.42
C PHE A 56 -1.62 4.81 -5.12
N GLN A 57 -2.34 3.98 -4.38
CA GLN A 57 -3.73 4.22 -3.99
C GLN A 57 -3.84 4.92 -2.64
N MET A 58 -2.71 5.23 -2.00
CA MET A 58 -2.66 5.82 -0.65
C MET A 58 -3.43 4.98 0.37
N LEU A 59 -3.30 3.64 0.30
CA LEU A 59 -4.00 2.74 1.21
C LEU A 59 -3.45 2.86 2.62
N GLY A 60 -4.37 2.98 3.58
CA GLY A 60 -4.03 3.05 4.99
C GLY A 60 -4.02 1.67 5.66
N GLU A 61 -3.13 1.48 6.61
CA GLU A 61 -3.14 0.30 7.48
C GLU A 61 -4.43 0.23 8.29
N ILE A 62 -5.05 -0.95 8.28
CA ILE A 62 -6.19 -1.27 9.15
C ILE A 62 -5.59 -1.93 10.40
N GLU A 63 -5.39 -1.16 11.45
CA GLU A 63 -4.77 -1.62 12.68
C GLU A 63 -5.69 -2.54 13.50
N PRO A 64 -5.15 -3.32 14.46
CA PRO A 64 -5.89 -4.36 15.17
C PRO A 64 -7.18 -3.88 15.85
N ASP A 65 -7.20 -2.68 16.42
CA ASP A 65 -8.39 -2.11 17.05
C ASP A 65 -9.50 -1.80 16.03
N LEU A 66 -9.13 -1.31 14.85
CA LEU A 66 -10.08 -1.08 13.77
C LEU A 66 -10.50 -2.39 13.09
N GLN A 67 -9.58 -3.37 12.97
CA GLN A 67 -9.90 -4.73 12.48
C GLN A 67 -10.96 -5.38 13.37
N GLU A 68 -10.82 -5.29 14.69
CA GLU A 68 -11.78 -5.80 15.66
C GLU A 68 -13.12 -5.08 15.54
N ALA A 69 -13.14 -3.75 15.44
CA ALA A 69 -14.36 -2.95 15.33
C ALA A 69 -15.14 -3.26 14.04
N ILE A 70 -14.46 -3.57 12.93
CA ILE A 70 -15.08 -3.93 11.65
C ILE A 70 -15.45 -5.42 11.61
N GLY A 71 -14.73 -6.28 12.33
CA GLY A 71 -14.90 -7.74 12.30
C GLY A 71 -14.15 -8.40 11.14
N VAL A 72 -12.90 -8.02 10.93
CA VAL A 72 -12.03 -8.56 9.85
C VAL A 72 -11.52 -9.96 10.20
N ASP A 73 -11.51 -10.84 9.23
CA ASP A 73 -11.07 -12.24 9.37
C ASP A 73 -9.68 -12.53 8.78
N CYS A 74 -9.13 -11.60 7.99
CA CYS A 74 -7.82 -11.72 7.34
C CYS A 74 -6.85 -10.66 7.84
N LEU A 75 -5.60 -11.06 8.11
CA LEU A 75 -4.53 -10.14 8.49
C LEU A 75 -3.53 -9.98 7.35
N PRO A 76 -2.98 -8.77 7.15
CA PRO A 76 -1.98 -8.55 6.13
C PRO A 76 -0.62 -9.15 6.53
N VAL A 77 0.14 -9.53 5.52
CA VAL A 77 1.58 -9.81 5.63
C VAL A 77 2.28 -8.86 4.67
N PHE A 78 2.92 -7.83 5.22
CA PHE A 78 3.63 -6.83 4.43
C PHE A 78 5.08 -7.26 4.17
N GLY A 79 5.62 -6.86 3.00
CA GLY A 79 7.04 -6.96 2.72
C GLY A 79 7.85 -5.84 3.37
N PRO A 80 9.18 -5.98 3.42
CA PRO A 80 10.06 -4.94 3.96
C PRO A 80 10.22 -3.73 3.02
N ARG A 81 9.76 -3.83 1.79
CA ARG A 81 9.83 -2.78 0.76
C ARG A 81 8.53 -2.67 -0.01
N ASN A 82 8.23 -1.47 -0.46
CA ASN A 82 7.11 -1.21 -1.36
C ASN A 82 7.52 -1.38 -2.84
N MET A 83 6.57 -1.17 -3.75
CA MET A 83 6.76 -1.30 -5.20
C MET A 83 7.77 -0.31 -5.81
N PHE A 84 8.17 0.72 -5.09
CA PHE A 84 9.25 1.64 -5.48
C PHE A 84 10.61 1.20 -4.92
N GLU A 85 10.72 0.00 -4.36
CA GLU A 85 11.88 -0.53 -3.62
C GLU A 85 12.32 0.35 -2.43
N ILE A 86 11.41 1.13 -1.88
CA ILE A 86 11.62 1.95 -0.68
C ILE A 86 11.39 1.11 0.57
N ASP A 87 12.25 1.28 1.57
CA ASP A 87 12.20 0.57 2.85
C ASP A 87 10.95 1.01 3.67
N GLU A 88 10.03 0.07 3.91
CA GLU A 88 8.81 0.27 4.69
C GLU A 88 9.01 0.14 6.21
N THR A 89 10.22 -0.21 6.64
CA THR A 89 10.56 -0.29 8.07
C THR A 89 10.94 1.07 8.68
N GLN A 90 11.25 2.05 7.82
CA GLN A 90 11.60 3.41 8.20
C GLN A 90 10.48 4.36 7.80
N LEU A 91 9.73 4.83 8.79
CA LEU A 91 8.58 5.72 8.57
C LEU A 91 8.87 7.13 9.10
N HIS A 92 8.27 8.12 8.45
CA HIS A 92 8.23 9.48 8.94
C HIS A 92 6.84 10.11 8.80
N LEU A 93 6.60 11.16 9.58
CA LEU A 93 5.37 11.94 9.50
C LEU A 93 5.43 12.85 8.27
N GLN A 94 4.41 12.77 7.42
CA GLN A 94 4.24 13.64 6.26
C GLN A 94 2.83 14.23 6.23
N ARG A 95 2.75 15.46 5.71
CA ARG A 95 1.47 16.12 5.43
C ARG A 95 1.10 15.93 3.96
N THR A 96 -0.01 15.28 3.72
CA THR A 96 -0.53 15.07 2.37
C THR A 96 -1.01 16.37 1.72
N PRO A 97 -1.10 16.46 0.38
CA PRO A 97 -1.63 17.64 -0.32
C PRO A 97 -3.05 18.04 0.11
N TRP A 98 -3.87 17.09 0.58
CA TRP A 98 -5.21 17.37 1.11
C TRP A 98 -5.25 17.67 2.61
N GLY A 99 -4.08 17.83 3.24
CA GLY A 99 -3.97 18.31 4.62
C GLY A 99 -4.12 17.25 5.71
N GLN A 100 -4.02 15.97 5.40
CA GLN A 100 -3.99 14.87 6.36
C GLN A 100 -2.54 14.56 6.76
N ASP A 101 -2.29 14.33 8.04
CA ASP A 101 -1.02 13.80 8.52
C ASP A 101 -1.03 12.27 8.43
N VAL A 102 0.01 11.70 7.83
CA VAL A 102 0.18 10.25 7.62
C VAL A 102 1.59 9.82 8.00
N MET A 103 1.76 8.56 8.38
CA MET A 103 3.06 7.90 8.47
C MET A 103 3.34 7.19 7.16
N ILE A 104 4.48 7.47 6.53
CA ILE A 104 4.85 6.89 5.24
C ILE A 104 6.36 6.60 5.20
N ALA A 105 6.79 5.73 4.30
CA ALA A 105 8.19 5.36 4.11
C ALA A 105 9.08 6.62 3.95
N SER A 106 10.23 6.64 4.63
CA SER A 106 11.07 7.84 4.83
C SER A 106 11.58 8.49 3.54
N ASP A 107 11.69 7.71 2.46
CA ASP A 107 12.16 8.20 1.16
C ASP A 107 11.02 8.72 0.26
N ILE A 108 9.78 8.75 0.76
CA ILE A 108 8.64 9.38 0.09
C ILE A 108 8.42 10.77 0.67
N ASP A 109 8.41 11.78 -0.21
CA ASP A 109 8.26 13.19 0.16
C ASP A 109 7.10 13.81 -0.61
N PHE A 110 6.10 14.32 0.11
CA PHE A 110 4.92 14.99 -0.45
C PHE A 110 5.11 16.49 -0.70
N THR A 111 6.34 16.99 -0.69
CA THR A 111 6.59 18.38 -1.06
C THR A 111 6.19 18.61 -2.51
N PRO A 112 5.18 19.47 -2.78
CA PRO A 112 4.71 19.71 -4.13
C PRO A 112 5.66 20.61 -4.92
N ASP A 113 5.66 20.47 -6.24
CA ASP A 113 6.28 21.41 -7.15
C ASP A 113 5.48 22.73 -7.24
N LYS A 114 5.91 23.63 -8.12
CA LYS A 114 5.25 24.93 -8.34
C LYS A 114 3.81 24.80 -8.91
N GLU A 115 3.50 23.67 -9.50
CA GLU A 115 2.21 23.34 -10.10
C GLU A 115 1.32 22.56 -9.12
N GLY A 116 1.85 22.19 -7.95
CA GLY A 116 1.16 21.42 -6.92
C GLY A 116 1.25 19.92 -7.10
N ASN A 117 2.09 19.41 -7.99
CA ASN A 117 2.28 17.99 -8.19
C ASN A 117 3.32 17.43 -7.20
N VAL A 118 3.12 16.18 -6.78
CA VAL A 118 4.07 15.43 -5.97
C VAL A 118 4.67 14.31 -6.82
N TYR A 119 5.95 14.03 -6.61
CA TYR A 119 6.67 13.01 -7.37
C TYR A 119 7.30 11.97 -6.46
N ILE A 120 7.25 10.69 -6.86
CA ILE A 120 7.92 9.59 -6.19
C ILE A 120 9.05 9.06 -7.09
N TYR A 121 10.16 8.76 -6.45
CA TYR A 121 11.38 8.27 -7.10
C TYR A 121 11.67 6.86 -6.61
N ALA A 122 12.07 5.95 -7.52
CA ALA A 122 12.51 4.62 -7.13
C ALA A 122 13.69 4.71 -6.15
N LYS A 123 13.65 3.93 -5.07
CA LYS A 123 14.65 3.95 -3.99
C LYS A 123 14.88 5.33 -3.34
N GLY A 124 13.95 6.27 -3.52
CA GLY A 124 14.11 7.67 -3.10
C GLY A 124 15.15 8.46 -3.89
N ASP A 125 15.75 7.89 -4.93
CA ASP A 125 16.87 8.50 -5.66
C ASP A 125 16.39 9.53 -6.69
N ARG A 126 16.58 10.81 -6.37
CA ARG A 126 16.20 11.95 -7.22
C ARG A 126 17.16 12.23 -8.39
N ASN A 127 18.25 11.47 -8.54
CA ASN A 127 19.12 11.56 -9.70
C ASN A 127 18.50 10.90 -10.95
N TYR A 128 17.46 10.09 -10.75
CA TYR A 128 16.69 9.48 -11.83
C TYR A 128 15.36 10.23 -12.06
N PRO A 129 14.77 10.11 -13.24
CA PRO A 129 13.42 10.63 -13.48
C PRO A 129 12.39 10.03 -12.51
N PRO A 130 11.33 10.76 -12.13
CA PRO A 130 10.34 10.25 -11.20
C PRO A 130 9.62 9.01 -11.75
N SER A 131 9.38 8.03 -10.88
CA SER A 131 8.68 6.79 -11.22
C SER A 131 7.17 6.95 -11.19
N ALA A 132 6.69 7.90 -10.37
CA ALA A 132 5.27 8.16 -10.23
C ALA A 132 4.99 9.63 -9.90
N LYS A 133 3.75 10.05 -10.15
CA LYS A 133 3.27 11.42 -9.95
C LYS A 133 1.88 11.41 -9.33
N MET A 134 1.68 12.25 -8.31
CA MET A 134 0.35 12.65 -7.85
C MET A 134 0.06 14.04 -8.45
N PRO A 135 -0.88 14.18 -9.38
CA PRO A 135 -1.27 15.48 -9.89
C PRO A 135 -1.86 16.37 -8.80
N SER A 136 -1.76 17.69 -8.96
CA SER A 136 -2.42 18.63 -8.05
C SER A 136 -3.93 18.34 -7.99
N ASN A 137 -4.52 18.43 -6.78
CA ASN A 137 -5.92 18.10 -6.50
C ASN A 137 -6.30 16.62 -6.67
N CYS A 138 -5.34 15.71 -6.81
CA CYS A 138 -5.57 14.26 -6.76
C CYS A 138 -5.30 13.69 -5.37
N TYR A 139 -5.82 12.48 -5.17
CA TYR A 139 -5.65 11.69 -3.94
C TYR A 139 -4.84 10.41 -4.18
N PHE A 140 -4.46 10.15 -5.42
CA PHE A 140 -3.79 8.93 -5.88
C PHE A 140 -2.53 9.29 -6.65
N ILE A 141 -1.60 8.36 -6.67
CA ILE A 141 -0.35 8.46 -7.39
C ILE A 141 -0.45 7.56 -8.63
N ASP A 142 -0.11 8.11 -9.79
CA ASP A 142 -0.07 7.36 -11.04
C ASP A 142 1.38 7.07 -11.45
N ALA A 143 1.63 5.89 -11.98
CA ALA A 143 2.93 5.56 -12.56
C ALA A 143 3.24 6.47 -13.74
N THR A 144 4.48 6.94 -13.81
CA THR A 144 4.96 7.69 -14.98
C THR A 144 5.36 6.70 -16.06
N VAL A 145 4.55 6.59 -17.10
CA VAL A 145 4.87 5.74 -18.26
C VAL A 145 6.05 6.35 -19.01
N ARG A 146 7.17 5.64 -19.03
CA ARG A 146 8.42 6.03 -19.72
C ARG A 146 8.81 5.05 -20.81
N GLN A 147 8.09 3.96 -20.92
CA GLN A 147 8.34 2.95 -21.92
C GLN A 147 7.96 3.49 -23.30
N GLU A 148 8.88 3.39 -24.26
CA GLU A 148 8.56 3.60 -25.67
C GLU A 148 7.59 2.54 -26.14
N PHE A 149 6.94 2.80 -27.29
CA PHE A 149 6.05 1.81 -27.90
C PHE A 149 6.83 0.51 -28.12
N VAL A 150 6.34 -0.58 -27.54
CA VAL A 150 6.92 -1.91 -27.68
C VAL A 150 6.15 -2.63 -28.77
N ASP A 151 6.87 -3.14 -29.77
CA ASP A 151 6.32 -3.99 -30.80
C ASP A 151 6.11 -5.39 -30.21
N ASP A 152 4.87 -5.87 -30.18
CA ASP A 152 4.51 -7.18 -29.62
C ASP A 152 5.32 -8.33 -30.25
N ASP A 153 5.74 -8.20 -31.51
CA ASP A 153 6.56 -9.19 -32.19
C ASP A 153 8.01 -9.25 -31.69
N THR A 154 8.44 -8.24 -30.92
CA THR A 154 9.80 -8.15 -30.35
C THR A 154 9.86 -8.45 -28.86
N LEU A 155 8.69 -8.64 -28.19
CA LEU A 155 8.61 -8.96 -26.77
C LEU A 155 9.30 -10.28 -26.45
N LYS A 156 10.15 -10.24 -25.43
CA LYS A 156 10.78 -11.43 -24.84
C LYS A 156 10.24 -11.64 -23.44
N VAL A 157 10.08 -12.90 -23.05
CA VAL A 157 9.62 -13.25 -21.69
C VAL A 157 10.56 -12.66 -20.64
N GLU A 158 11.86 -12.62 -20.92
CA GLU A 158 12.89 -12.09 -20.06
C GLU A 158 12.73 -10.60 -19.73
N ASP A 159 12.14 -9.81 -20.64
CA ASP A 159 11.91 -8.39 -20.46
C ASP A 159 10.84 -8.10 -19.36
N ASN A 160 10.05 -9.10 -19.00
CA ASN A 160 9.03 -9.02 -17.95
C ASN A 160 9.44 -9.64 -16.61
N LEU A 161 10.68 -10.13 -16.49
CA LEU A 161 11.18 -10.75 -15.25
C LEU A 161 11.84 -9.75 -14.30
N GLU A 162 11.99 -8.49 -14.68
CA GLU A 162 12.65 -7.45 -13.89
C GLU A 162 11.92 -7.18 -12.56
N GLU A 163 10.62 -7.43 -12.49
CA GLU A 163 9.81 -7.26 -11.28
C GLU A 163 9.89 -8.47 -10.33
N TYR A 164 10.47 -9.59 -10.77
CA TYR A 164 10.55 -10.83 -10.00
C TYR A 164 12.00 -11.11 -9.59
N GLY A 165 12.44 -10.42 -8.52
CA GLY A 165 13.71 -10.72 -7.89
C GLY A 165 13.64 -11.94 -6.99
N LEU A 166 14.77 -12.68 -6.85
CA LEU A 166 14.90 -13.69 -5.81
C LEU A 166 14.88 -13.01 -4.44
N LEU A 167 14.16 -13.61 -3.48
CA LEU A 167 14.24 -13.21 -2.09
C LEU A 167 15.67 -13.40 -1.58
N SER A 168 16.26 -12.37 -1.01
CA SER A 168 17.55 -12.47 -0.34
C SER A 168 17.39 -13.08 1.06
N ASP A 169 18.50 -13.59 1.64
CA ASP A 169 18.49 -14.05 3.03
C ASP A 169 18.03 -12.95 4.01
N LYS A 170 18.32 -11.69 3.71
CA LYS A 170 17.86 -10.53 4.50
C LYS A 170 16.33 -10.37 4.43
N ASP A 171 15.74 -10.56 3.26
CA ASP A 171 14.29 -10.49 3.11
C ASP A 171 13.61 -11.65 3.83
N LEU A 172 14.19 -12.86 3.77
CA LEU A 172 13.69 -14.02 4.52
C LEU A 172 13.74 -13.80 6.03
N GLN A 173 14.80 -13.19 6.57
CA GLN A 173 14.93 -12.86 7.99
C GLN A 173 13.87 -11.86 8.48
N TYR A 174 13.31 -11.05 7.61
CA TYR A 174 12.23 -10.12 7.95
C TYR A 174 10.92 -10.85 8.34
N TYR A 175 10.68 -12.04 7.77
CA TYR A 175 9.45 -12.81 8.00
C TYR A 175 9.56 -13.85 9.14
N VAL A 176 10.72 -13.99 9.79
CA VAL A 176 10.99 -14.94 10.88
C VAL A 176 11.06 -14.24 12.22
#